data_533d06fe2f2904a41f37a1f42d3ffc21
#
_entry.id   533d06fe2f2904a41f37a1f42d3ffc21
#
_cell.length_a   1.000
_cell.length_b   1.000
_cell.length_c   1.000
_cell.angle_alpha   90.00
_cell.angle_beta   90.00
_cell.angle_gamma   90.00
#
_symmetry.space_group_name_H-M   'P 1'
#
loop_
_entity.id
_entity.type
_entity.pdbx_description
1 polymer ?
#
loop_
_entity_poly.entity_id
_entity_poly.type
_entity_poly.pdbx_seq_one_letter_code
_entity_poly.pdbx_strand_id
1 'polypeptide(L)'
;MNAPFGREAIEQIIPHRDPFLFLDEVLVLEPGVRVLARKQVRGDEWFFPGHFPGRPIMPGVIMVEALAQAGAVAALTVDGNAGKLVLFAGIDDLRFKRLVTPGDELLLECTIETVRGPVGKGRGKATVNGELAVRGTLTFALT
;
A
#
# COMPACT_ATOMS: atom_id res chain seq x y z
N MET A 1 18.38 2.26 0.12
CA MET A 1 17.74 3.43 0.75
C MET A 1 17.23 3.04 2.12
N ASN A 2 17.53 3.82 3.13
CA ASN A 2 17.17 3.50 4.50
C ASN A 2 15.93 4.26 4.94
N ALA A 3 14.98 3.53 5.52
CA ALA A 3 13.80 4.14 6.13
C ALA A 3 14.20 4.86 7.45
N PRO A 4 13.42 5.88 7.88
CA PRO A 4 12.22 6.37 7.23
C PRO A 4 12.53 7.30 6.06
N PHE A 5 11.60 7.37 5.11
CA PHE A 5 11.71 8.31 4.00
C PHE A 5 10.32 8.69 3.50
N GLY A 6 10.24 9.88 2.92
CA GLY A 6 8.99 10.47 2.49
C GLY A 6 8.65 10.26 1.03
N ARG A 7 7.70 11.04 0.57
CA ARG A 7 7.08 10.92 -0.74
C ARG A 7 8.04 11.04 -1.91
N GLU A 8 8.99 11.97 -1.83
CA GLU A 8 9.96 12.18 -2.89
C GLU A 8 10.79 10.92 -3.16
N ALA A 9 11.24 10.26 -2.09
CA ALA A 9 11.99 9.01 -2.22
C ALA A 9 11.10 7.85 -2.69
N ILE A 10 9.85 7.81 -2.23
CA ILE A 10 8.88 6.82 -2.68
C ILE A 10 8.69 6.90 -4.20
N GLU A 11 8.60 8.12 -4.74
CA GLU A 11 8.43 8.34 -6.18
C GLU A 11 9.63 7.87 -7.00
N GLN A 12 10.79 7.74 -6.39
CA GLN A 12 11.97 7.17 -7.06
C GLN A 12 11.94 5.64 -7.08
N ILE A 13 11.12 5.03 -6.25
CA ILE A 13 11.03 3.56 -6.15
C ILE A 13 9.86 3.02 -6.97
N ILE A 14 8.66 3.63 -6.82
CA ILE A 14 7.45 3.19 -7.52
C ILE A 14 7.04 4.23 -8.55
N PRO A 15 6.41 3.81 -9.67
CA PRO A 15 6.07 4.74 -10.75
C PRO A 15 4.78 5.53 -10.51
N HIS A 16 4.04 5.20 -9.47
CA HIS A 16 2.77 5.85 -9.13
C HIS A 16 2.97 7.34 -8.86
N ARG A 17 2.01 8.16 -9.27
CA ARG A 17 2.05 9.63 -9.09
C ARG A 17 0.69 10.13 -8.63
N ASP A 18 0.69 11.31 -8.01
CA ASP A 18 -0.53 11.99 -7.65
C ASP A 18 -1.44 12.12 -8.89
N PRO A 19 -2.75 11.82 -8.79
CA PRO A 19 -3.51 11.56 -7.57
C PRO A 19 -3.62 10.09 -7.16
N PHE A 20 -2.80 9.19 -7.74
CA PHE A 20 -2.88 7.75 -7.47
C PHE A 20 -1.67 7.22 -6.68
N LEU A 21 -0.98 8.06 -5.95
CA LEU A 21 0.06 7.67 -5.00
C LEU A 21 -0.53 7.78 -3.60
N PHE A 22 -0.67 6.64 -2.92
CA PHE A 22 -1.38 6.57 -1.64
C PHE A 22 -0.47 6.33 -0.43
N LEU A 23 0.82 6.60 -0.56
CA LEU A 23 1.78 6.49 0.53
C LEU A 23 2.35 7.87 0.83
N ASP A 24 2.38 8.25 2.10
CA ASP A 24 3.00 9.49 2.54
C ASP A 24 4.43 9.28 3.04
N GLU A 25 4.67 8.14 3.68
CA GLU A 25 5.97 7.85 4.27
C GLU A 25 6.17 6.35 4.39
N VAL A 26 7.40 5.89 4.19
CA VAL A 26 7.81 4.52 4.53
C VAL A 26 8.56 4.59 5.84
N LEU A 27 8.05 3.89 6.87
CA LEU A 27 8.59 3.92 8.22
C LEU A 27 9.65 2.85 8.45
N VAL A 28 9.42 1.64 7.90
CA VAL A 28 10.32 0.50 8.02
C VAL A 28 10.40 -0.19 6.66
N LEU A 29 11.60 -0.57 6.26
CA LEU A 29 11.81 -1.28 5.00
C LEU A 29 12.90 -2.34 5.17
N GLU A 30 12.55 -3.58 4.87
CA GLU A 30 13.48 -4.67 4.68
C GLU A 30 13.25 -5.19 3.25
N PRO A 31 14.11 -4.81 2.28
CA PRO A 31 13.90 -5.15 0.88
C PRO A 31 13.63 -6.64 0.67
N GLY A 32 12.57 -6.96 -0.07
CA GLY A 32 12.16 -8.34 -0.34
C GLY A 32 11.51 -9.06 0.83
N VAL A 33 11.42 -8.43 2.00
CA VAL A 33 10.91 -9.07 3.22
C VAL A 33 9.64 -8.38 3.72
N ARG A 34 9.74 -7.11 4.11
CA ARG A 34 8.58 -6.39 4.65
C ARG A 34 8.74 -4.89 4.55
N VAL A 35 7.60 -4.24 4.62
CA VAL A 35 7.50 -2.78 4.61
C VAL A 35 6.39 -2.35 5.57
N LEU A 36 6.62 -1.23 6.25
CA LEU A 36 5.60 -0.53 7.00
C LEU A 36 5.56 0.90 6.48
N ALA A 37 4.42 1.31 5.95
CA ALA A 37 4.21 2.64 5.43
C ALA A 37 3.02 3.29 6.11
N ARG A 38 2.84 4.58 5.91
CA ARG A 38 1.68 5.29 6.43
C ARG A 38 1.06 6.19 5.38
N LYS A 39 -0.23 6.41 5.53
CA LYS A 39 -0.98 7.41 4.78
C LYS A 39 -1.88 8.18 5.74
N GLN A 40 -1.78 9.50 5.72
CA GLN A 40 -2.73 10.36 6.39
C GLN A 40 -3.95 10.54 5.48
N VAL A 41 -5.11 10.12 5.93
CA VAL A 41 -6.35 10.28 5.16
C VAL A 41 -6.88 11.69 5.37
N ARG A 42 -6.98 12.46 4.28
CA ARG A 42 -7.38 13.87 4.34
C ARG A 42 -8.78 14.05 3.81
N GLY A 43 -9.45 15.12 4.28
CA GLY A 43 -10.81 15.42 3.86
C GLY A 43 -10.94 15.85 2.39
N ASP A 44 -9.84 16.27 1.76
CA ASP A 44 -9.80 16.71 0.36
C ASP A 44 -9.41 15.62 -0.63
N GLU A 45 -9.38 14.36 -0.21
CA GLU A 45 -9.07 13.27 -1.13
C GLU A 45 -10.10 13.22 -2.27
N TRP A 46 -9.63 12.96 -3.50
CA TRP A 46 -10.47 13.05 -4.70
C TRP A 46 -11.63 12.05 -4.72
N PHE A 47 -11.54 10.94 -4.00
CA PHE A 47 -12.58 9.90 -4.00
C PHE A 47 -13.74 10.20 -3.03
N PHE A 48 -13.58 11.14 -2.10
CA PHE A 48 -14.62 11.38 -1.09
C PHE A 48 -15.90 12.02 -1.62
N PRO A 49 -15.89 12.97 -2.57
CA PRO A 49 -17.15 13.57 -3.02
C PRO A 49 -18.16 12.55 -3.56
N GLY A 50 -17.69 11.50 -4.19
CA GLY A 50 -18.54 10.45 -4.74
C GLY A 50 -18.72 9.24 -3.83
N HIS A 51 -17.99 9.19 -2.70
CA HIS A 51 -17.98 7.98 -1.85
C HIS A 51 -17.93 8.34 -0.35
N PHE A 52 -19.01 8.91 0.21
CA PHE A 52 -20.28 9.17 -0.43
C PHE A 52 -20.66 10.63 -0.20
N PRO A 53 -21.56 11.22 -1.00
CA PRO A 53 -22.00 12.61 -0.77
C PRO A 53 -22.45 12.81 0.68
N GLY A 54 -21.84 13.78 1.38
CA GLY A 54 -22.15 14.07 2.78
C GLY A 54 -21.65 13.05 3.80
N ARG A 55 -21.06 11.93 3.35
CA ARG A 55 -20.53 10.90 4.26
C ARG A 55 -19.26 10.31 3.67
N PRO A 56 -18.11 10.94 3.90
CA PRO A 56 -16.83 10.48 3.30
C PRO A 56 -16.35 9.20 3.97
N ILE A 57 -16.20 8.16 3.15
CA ILE A 57 -15.67 6.86 3.56
C ILE A 57 -14.63 6.49 2.52
N MET A 58 -13.43 6.14 2.96
CA MET A 58 -12.38 5.71 2.05
C MET A 58 -12.79 4.39 1.38
N PRO A 59 -12.82 4.34 0.04
CA PRO A 59 -13.15 3.09 -0.64
C PRO A 59 -12.19 1.97 -0.22
N GLY A 60 -12.75 0.80 0.12
CA GLY A 60 -11.93 -0.33 0.56
C GLY A 60 -10.90 -0.73 -0.48
N VAL A 61 -11.26 -0.67 -1.77
CA VAL A 61 -10.33 -1.00 -2.86
C VAL A 61 -9.14 -0.05 -2.94
N ILE A 62 -9.30 1.20 -2.50
CA ILE A 62 -8.18 2.16 -2.43
C ILE A 62 -7.23 1.77 -1.28
N MET A 63 -7.74 1.27 -0.16
CA MET A 63 -6.89 0.74 0.90
C MET A 63 -6.06 -0.44 0.41
N VAL A 64 -6.67 -1.32 -0.39
CA VAL A 64 -5.98 -2.47 -0.98
C VAL A 64 -4.90 -1.99 -1.94
N GLU A 65 -5.20 -0.99 -2.76
CA GLU A 65 -4.20 -0.39 -3.65
C GLU A 65 -3.03 0.20 -2.85
N ALA A 66 -3.32 0.90 -1.75
CA ALA A 66 -2.27 1.45 -0.89
C ALA A 66 -1.37 0.35 -0.31
N LEU A 67 -1.95 -0.78 0.10
CA LEU A 67 -1.18 -1.94 0.55
C LEU A 67 -0.31 -2.50 -0.56
N ALA A 68 -0.83 -2.56 -1.79
CA ALA A 68 -0.06 -3.03 -2.94
C ALA A 68 1.10 -2.10 -3.24
N GLN A 69 0.91 -0.79 -3.12
CA GLN A 69 1.99 0.18 -3.31
C GLN A 69 3.08 0.01 -2.26
N ALA A 70 2.69 -0.22 -1.00
CA ALA A 70 3.66 -0.51 0.06
C ALA A 70 4.43 -1.79 -0.27
N GLY A 71 3.74 -2.84 -0.67
CA GLY A 71 4.39 -4.09 -1.09
C GLY A 71 5.32 -3.90 -2.28
N ALA A 72 4.94 -3.04 -3.23
CA ALA A 72 5.77 -2.70 -4.38
C ALA A 72 7.09 -2.05 -3.95
N VAL A 73 7.07 -1.21 -2.91
CA VAL A 73 8.31 -0.63 -2.36
C VAL A 73 9.25 -1.74 -1.89
N ALA A 74 8.72 -2.73 -1.18
CA ALA A 74 9.55 -3.85 -0.71
C ALA A 74 10.09 -4.68 -1.88
N ALA A 75 9.28 -4.90 -2.91
CA ALA A 75 9.68 -5.72 -4.07
C ALA A 75 10.70 -5.00 -4.96
N LEU A 76 10.52 -3.71 -5.20
CA LEU A 76 11.35 -2.94 -6.13
C LEU A 76 12.66 -2.46 -5.53
N THR A 77 12.84 -2.57 -4.23
CA THR A 77 14.12 -2.26 -3.57
C THR A 77 15.06 -3.45 -3.48
N VAL A 78 14.65 -4.62 -3.96
CA VAL A 78 15.52 -5.77 -4.13
C VAL A 78 16.44 -5.49 -5.32
N ASP A 79 17.73 -5.84 -5.20
CA ASP A 79 18.69 -5.66 -6.28
C ASP A 79 18.21 -6.35 -7.56
N GLY A 80 18.29 -5.63 -8.67
CA GLY A 80 17.86 -6.11 -9.98
C GLY A 80 16.41 -5.83 -10.31
N ASN A 81 15.61 -5.35 -9.36
CA ASN A 81 14.20 -5.07 -9.61
C ASN A 81 13.89 -3.60 -9.88
N ALA A 82 14.86 -2.71 -9.71
CA ALA A 82 14.64 -1.27 -9.93
C ALA A 82 14.09 -0.99 -11.33
N GLY A 83 13.07 -0.13 -11.41
CA GLY A 83 12.47 0.27 -12.70
C GLY A 83 11.42 -0.69 -13.25
N LYS A 84 11.22 -1.85 -12.63
CA LYS A 84 10.16 -2.77 -13.02
C LYS A 84 8.79 -2.27 -12.55
N LEU A 85 7.74 -2.79 -13.18
CA LEU A 85 6.37 -2.56 -12.73
C LEU A 85 5.93 -3.73 -11.84
N VAL A 86 5.13 -3.41 -10.83
CA VAL A 86 4.46 -4.40 -9.99
C VAL A 86 2.97 -4.32 -10.30
N LEU A 87 2.43 -5.39 -10.86
CA LEU A 87 1.04 -5.45 -11.28
C LEU A 87 0.28 -6.46 -10.43
N PHE A 88 -0.97 -6.16 -10.10
CA PHE A 88 -1.82 -7.14 -9.44
C PHE A 88 -2.03 -8.36 -10.33
N ALA A 89 -1.89 -9.55 -9.75
CA ALA A 89 -2.23 -10.82 -10.38
C ALA A 89 -3.35 -11.53 -9.63
N GLY A 90 -3.55 -11.23 -8.36
CA GLY A 90 -4.65 -11.82 -7.59
C GLY A 90 -4.76 -11.21 -6.21
N ILE A 91 -5.95 -11.35 -5.62
CA ILE A 91 -6.24 -10.92 -4.25
C ILE A 91 -7.05 -12.05 -3.60
N ASP A 92 -6.59 -12.55 -2.46
CA ASP A 92 -7.23 -13.64 -1.74
C ASP A 92 -7.46 -13.28 -0.27
N ASP A 93 -8.45 -13.91 0.35
CA ASP A 93 -8.75 -13.76 1.78
C ASP A 93 -8.90 -12.32 2.23
N LEU A 94 -9.48 -11.49 1.37
CA LEU A 94 -9.66 -10.07 1.65
C LEU A 94 -10.83 -9.86 2.62
N ARG A 95 -10.58 -9.14 3.70
CA ARG A 95 -11.59 -8.81 4.71
C ARG A 95 -11.46 -7.36 5.13
N PHE A 96 -12.59 -6.67 5.13
CA PHE A 96 -12.70 -5.30 5.62
C PHE A 96 -13.34 -5.33 7.00
N LYS A 97 -12.65 -4.74 7.99
CA LYS A 97 -13.05 -4.86 9.40
C LYS A 97 -13.42 -3.53 10.05
N ARG A 98 -13.05 -2.41 9.44
CA ARG A 98 -13.29 -1.08 9.99
C ARG A 98 -13.41 -0.07 8.85
N LEU A 99 -14.36 0.86 8.97
CA LEU A 99 -14.44 2.01 8.06
C LEU A 99 -13.26 2.96 8.32
N VAL A 100 -12.78 3.57 7.25
CA VAL A 100 -11.71 4.57 7.31
C VAL A 100 -12.28 5.88 6.79
N THR A 101 -12.10 6.95 7.56
CA THR A 101 -12.70 8.25 7.30
C THR A 101 -11.63 9.35 7.37
N PRO A 102 -11.94 10.58 6.91
CA PRO A 102 -10.97 11.69 7.00
C PRO A 102 -10.47 11.90 8.42
N GLY A 103 -9.18 12.11 8.55
CA GLY A 103 -8.50 12.27 9.84
C GLY A 103 -7.83 11.01 10.34
N ASP A 104 -8.19 9.85 9.82
CA ASP A 104 -7.54 8.60 10.19
C ASP A 104 -6.14 8.53 9.59
N GLU A 105 -5.21 7.95 10.36
CA GLU A 105 -3.87 7.59 9.84
C GLU A 105 -3.83 6.08 9.61
N LEU A 106 -3.59 5.71 8.36
CA LEU A 106 -3.42 4.30 8.00
C LEU A 106 -1.98 3.89 8.19
N LEU A 107 -1.76 2.81 8.92
CA LEU A 107 -0.50 2.07 8.87
C LEU A 107 -0.68 0.89 7.94
N LEU A 108 0.21 0.80 6.96
CA LEU A 108 0.13 -0.15 5.85
C LEU A 108 1.31 -1.09 5.94
N GLU A 109 1.06 -2.34 6.33
CA GLU A 109 2.11 -3.35 6.47
C GLU A 109 1.95 -4.42 5.40
N CYS A 110 3.04 -4.75 4.71
CA CYS A 110 3.06 -5.85 3.77
C CYS A 110 4.30 -6.71 4.02
N THR A 111 4.10 -8.02 4.14
CA THR A 111 5.16 -8.99 4.32
C THR A 111 5.19 -9.89 3.08
N ILE A 112 6.35 -9.96 2.42
CA ILE A 112 6.54 -10.83 1.25
C ILE A 112 6.69 -12.26 1.76
N GLU A 113 5.80 -13.15 1.31
CA GLU A 113 5.79 -14.55 1.77
C GLU A 113 6.51 -15.49 0.81
N THR A 114 6.25 -15.35 -0.49
CA THR A 114 6.88 -16.21 -1.50
C THR A 114 7.18 -15.41 -2.75
N VAL A 115 8.23 -15.81 -3.45
CA VAL A 115 8.58 -15.30 -4.78
C VAL A 115 8.98 -16.47 -5.64
N ARG A 116 8.35 -16.61 -6.82
CA ARG A 116 8.66 -17.63 -7.82
C ARG A 116 8.77 -16.96 -9.18
N GLY A 117 10.02 -16.79 -9.67
CA GLY A 117 10.26 -16.04 -10.89
C GLY A 117 9.73 -14.62 -10.76
N PRO A 118 8.90 -14.16 -11.72
CA PRO A 118 8.35 -12.80 -11.66
C PRO A 118 7.11 -12.68 -10.76
N VAL A 119 6.64 -13.77 -10.15
CA VAL A 119 5.41 -13.77 -9.36
C VAL A 119 5.72 -13.85 -7.88
N GLY A 120 5.12 -12.93 -7.10
CA GLY A 120 5.27 -12.92 -5.66
C GLY A 120 3.93 -12.84 -4.94
N LYS A 121 3.91 -13.30 -3.70
CA LYS A 121 2.76 -13.15 -2.80
C LYS A 121 3.19 -12.44 -1.54
N GLY A 122 2.35 -11.50 -1.10
CA GLY A 122 2.53 -10.80 0.14
C GLY A 122 1.26 -10.79 0.97
N ARG A 123 1.42 -10.76 2.28
CA ARG A 123 0.32 -10.59 3.20
C ARG A 123 0.28 -9.13 3.63
N GLY A 124 -0.88 -8.49 3.40
CA GLY A 124 -1.06 -7.09 3.73
C GLY A 124 -2.10 -6.88 4.82
N LYS A 125 -1.87 -5.87 5.65
CA LYS A 125 -2.87 -5.37 6.58
C LYS A 125 -2.73 -3.88 6.76
N ALA A 126 -3.87 -3.20 6.90
CA ALA A 126 -3.92 -1.79 7.25
C ALA A 126 -4.63 -1.63 8.59
N THR A 127 -4.07 -0.78 9.45
CA THR A 127 -4.63 -0.50 10.78
C THR A 127 -4.80 0.99 10.98
N VAL A 128 -5.75 1.35 11.86
CA VAL A 128 -5.96 2.71 12.35
C VAL A 128 -5.98 2.64 13.86
N ASN A 129 -5.05 3.34 14.51
CA ASN A 129 -4.91 3.33 15.99
C ASN A 129 -4.85 1.89 16.54
N GLY A 130 -4.16 1.00 15.84
CA GLY A 130 -4.01 -0.41 16.25
C GLY A 130 -5.20 -1.30 15.88
N GLU A 131 -6.28 -0.73 15.36
CA GLU A 131 -7.47 -1.49 14.96
C GLU A 131 -7.38 -1.90 13.50
N LEU A 132 -7.60 -3.19 13.22
CA LEU A 132 -7.53 -3.71 11.86
C LEU A 132 -8.63 -3.12 10.98
N ALA A 133 -8.24 -2.49 9.87
CA ALA A 133 -9.18 -1.95 8.88
C ALA A 133 -9.39 -2.92 7.72
N VAL A 134 -8.30 -3.49 7.18
CA VAL A 134 -8.36 -4.46 6.10
C VAL A 134 -7.16 -5.39 6.18
N ARG A 135 -7.34 -6.64 5.74
CA ARG A 135 -6.26 -7.60 5.56
C ARG A 135 -6.51 -8.47 4.33
N GLY A 136 -5.46 -9.00 3.76
CA GLY A 136 -5.58 -9.91 2.63
C GLY A 136 -4.23 -10.41 2.14
N THR A 137 -4.27 -11.34 1.19
CA THR A 137 -3.11 -11.86 0.48
C THR A 137 -3.10 -11.29 -0.92
N LEU A 138 -2.00 -10.65 -1.30
CA LEU A 138 -1.84 -9.99 -2.59
C LEU A 138 -0.85 -10.80 -3.43
N THR A 139 -1.26 -11.17 -4.65
CA THR A 139 -0.37 -11.78 -5.63
C THR A 139 -0.01 -10.73 -6.65
N PHE A 140 1.27 -10.59 -6.95
CA PHE A 140 1.77 -9.58 -7.87
C PHE A 140 2.72 -10.20 -8.90
N ALA A 141 2.83 -9.53 -10.03
CA ALA A 141 3.78 -9.90 -11.08
C ALA A 141 4.72 -8.73 -11.35
N LEU A 142 6.00 -9.03 -11.44
CA LEU A 142 7.04 -8.06 -11.82
C LEU A 142 7.25 -8.13 -13.33
N THR A 143 7.26 -6.98 -13.99
CA THR A 143 7.45 -6.90 -15.44
C THR A 143 8.36 -5.76 -15.88
#